data_4390ce28456e3886a44bfe6a343b995f
#
_entry.id   4390ce28456e3886a44bfe6a343b995f
#
_cell.length_a   1.000
_cell.length_b   1.000
_cell.length_c   1.000
_cell.angle_alpha   90.00
_cell.angle_beta   90.00
_cell.angle_gamma   90.00
#
_symmetry.space_group_name_H-M   'P 1'
#
loop_
_entity.id
_entity.type
_entity.pdbx_description
1 polymer ?
#
loop_
_entity_poly.entity_id
_entity_poly.type
_entity_poly.pdbx_seq_one_letter_code
_entity_poly.pdbx_strand_id
1 'polypeptide(L)'
;SASGTLKIGTTSYRWSNISGVDENYTEMKNYQLAQGRGLQYMDMQDNKQVCIIGDYLNRVAFGGNGVGQTLKIGANKFRIVGVLAAKVSDPTMQQGSDDDCVYLPYTTVMRLSSQSSVNSYTAVMTDENFANEAKTTIEEELMSILKTENGYYVYSASEWLEEMNKMINMVIV
;
A
#
# COMPACT_ATOMS: atom_id res chain seq x y z
N SER A 1 -3.49 5.74 3.62
CA SER A 1 -2.63 5.27 4.73
C SER A 1 -3.38 5.39 6.04
N ALA A 2 -3.28 4.38 6.90
CA ALA A 2 -3.85 4.43 8.24
C ALA A 2 -2.76 4.87 9.22
N SER A 3 -3.05 5.89 10.03
CA SER A 3 -2.19 6.26 11.16
C SER A 3 -2.59 5.43 12.38
N GLY A 4 -1.70 4.62 12.88
CA GLY A 4 -1.94 3.81 14.06
C GLY A 4 -0.67 3.13 14.53
N THR A 5 -0.54 2.93 15.85
CA THR A 5 0.57 2.16 16.38
C THR A 5 0.33 0.67 16.13
N LEU A 6 1.22 0.04 15.37
CA LEU A 6 1.23 -1.40 15.18
C LEU A 6 1.77 -2.06 16.47
N LYS A 7 1.01 -3.01 17.03
CA LYS A 7 1.41 -3.81 18.18
C LYS A 7 1.38 -5.31 17.85
N ILE A 8 2.46 -5.99 18.19
CA ILE A 8 2.60 -7.44 18.07
C ILE A 8 3.09 -7.95 19.43
N GLY A 9 2.25 -8.73 20.13
CA GLY A 9 2.50 -9.05 21.53
C GLY A 9 2.62 -7.80 22.39
N THR A 10 3.76 -7.63 23.06
CA THR A 10 4.08 -6.46 23.90
C THR A 10 4.90 -5.39 23.18
N THR A 11 5.36 -5.66 21.95
CA THR A 11 6.23 -4.77 21.17
C THR A 11 5.41 -3.83 20.29
N SER A 12 5.83 -2.57 20.24
CA SER A 12 5.24 -1.54 19.37
C SER A 12 6.17 -1.20 18.22
N TYR A 13 5.63 -1.22 16.99
CA TYR A 13 6.33 -0.86 15.75
C TYR A 13 5.76 0.48 15.25
N ARG A 14 6.59 1.51 15.27
CA ARG A 14 6.15 2.90 14.98
C ARG A 14 6.37 3.33 13.53
N TRP A 15 7.23 2.63 12.81
CA TRP A 15 7.69 3.02 11.48
C TRP A 15 7.13 2.16 10.36
N SER A 16 6.36 1.13 10.72
CA SER A 16 5.74 0.26 9.73
C SER A 16 4.75 1.02 8.85
N ASN A 17 4.87 0.82 7.54
CA ASN A 17 3.97 1.42 6.57
C ASN A 17 2.64 0.65 6.55
N ILE A 18 1.57 1.27 7.05
CA ILE A 18 0.23 0.68 7.12
C ILE A 18 -0.64 1.31 6.04
N SER A 19 -1.15 0.51 5.10
CA SER A 19 -1.98 1.00 4.00
C SER A 19 -3.21 0.13 3.78
N GLY A 20 -4.33 0.80 3.51
CA GLY A 20 -5.53 0.16 2.99
C GLY A 20 -5.43 0.05 1.47
N VAL A 21 -5.57 -1.16 0.94
CA VAL A 21 -5.39 -1.47 -0.48
C VAL A 21 -6.51 -2.38 -0.97
N ASP A 22 -6.69 -2.49 -2.29
CA ASP A 22 -7.57 -3.46 -2.91
C ASP A 22 -6.90 -4.84 -3.09
N GLU A 23 -7.64 -5.80 -3.63
CA GLU A 23 -7.17 -7.16 -3.87
C GLU A 23 -6.12 -7.26 -4.97
N ASN A 24 -6.08 -6.31 -5.90
CA ASN A 24 -5.17 -6.30 -7.05
C ASN A 24 -3.84 -5.61 -6.75
N TYR A 25 -3.74 -4.90 -5.62
CA TYR A 25 -2.60 -4.06 -5.29
C TYR A 25 -1.25 -4.79 -5.35
N THR A 26 -1.18 -6.01 -4.80
CA THR A 26 0.06 -6.79 -4.77
C THR A 26 0.48 -7.23 -6.17
N GLU A 27 -0.46 -7.62 -7.02
CA GLU A 27 -0.21 -7.98 -8.42
C GLU A 27 0.23 -6.75 -9.22
N MET A 28 -0.51 -5.66 -9.11
CA MET A 28 -0.22 -4.40 -9.79
C MET A 28 1.17 -3.83 -9.45
N LYS A 29 1.64 -4.04 -8.21
CA LYS A 29 2.98 -3.67 -7.75
C LYS A 29 4.04 -4.75 -8.01
N ASN A 30 3.66 -5.87 -8.65
CA ASN A 30 4.52 -7.03 -8.88
C ASN A 30 5.16 -7.57 -7.57
N TYR A 31 4.41 -7.51 -6.47
CA TYR A 31 4.84 -8.04 -5.20
C TYR A 31 4.54 -9.54 -5.12
N GLN A 32 5.57 -10.32 -4.87
CA GLN A 32 5.45 -11.77 -4.75
C GLN A 32 5.02 -12.17 -3.33
N LEU A 33 4.18 -13.20 -3.23
CA LEU A 33 3.84 -13.83 -1.96
C LEU A 33 4.88 -14.91 -1.62
N ALA A 34 5.41 -14.84 -0.40
CA ALA A 34 6.27 -15.90 0.13
C ALA A 34 5.47 -16.99 0.86
N GLN A 35 4.38 -16.59 1.55
CA GLN A 35 3.54 -17.50 2.34
C GLN A 35 2.08 -17.06 2.30
N GLY A 36 1.16 -18.03 2.42
CA GLY A 36 -0.26 -17.75 2.53
C GLY A 36 -0.90 -17.29 1.23
N ARG A 37 -1.80 -16.30 1.31
CA ARG A 37 -2.56 -15.76 0.18
C ARG A 37 -2.59 -14.24 0.14
N GLY A 38 -2.87 -13.66 -1.02
CA GLY A 38 -3.21 -12.25 -1.20
C GLY A 38 -4.53 -11.86 -0.53
N LEU A 39 -4.81 -10.57 -0.49
CA LEU A 39 -6.16 -10.08 -0.21
C LEU A 39 -7.09 -10.52 -1.34
N GLN A 40 -8.36 -10.73 -1.01
CA GLN A 40 -9.37 -11.19 -1.95
C GLN A 40 -10.55 -10.22 -1.95
N TYR A 41 -11.30 -10.17 -3.03
CA TYR A 41 -12.52 -9.36 -3.15
C TYR A 41 -13.49 -9.55 -1.98
N MET A 42 -13.67 -10.80 -1.49
CA MET A 42 -14.52 -11.11 -0.33
C MET A 42 -13.98 -10.52 0.98
N ASP A 43 -12.68 -10.25 1.08
CA ASP A 43 -12.12 -9.58 2.26
C ASP A 43 -12.53 -8.10 2.28
N MET A 44 -12.65 -7.48 1.08
CA MET A 44 -13.16 -6.11 0.91
C MET A 44 -14.66 -6.04 1.20
N GLN A 45 -15.43 -6.92 0.57
CA GLN A 45 -16.89 -6.92 0.64
C GLN A 45 -17.40 -7.12 2.07
N ASP A 46 -16.77 -8.04 2.81
CA ASP A 46 -17.14 -8.36 4.19
C ASP A 46 -16.45 -7.48 5.22
N ASN A 47 -15.63 -6.51 4.80
CA ASN A 47 -14.80 -5.68 5.69
C ASN A 47 -14.00 -6.52 6.69
N LYS A 48 -13.36 -7.60 6.22
CA LYS A 48 -12.66 -8.54 7.10
C LYS A 48 -11.46 -7.90 7.76
N GLN A 49 -11.22 -8.26 9.02
CA GLN A 49 -10.03 -7.86 9.76
C GLN A 49 -8.88 -8.83 9.46
N VAL A 50 -8.42 -8.82 8.23
CA VAL A 50 -7.26 -9.59 7.74
C VAL A 50 -6.18 -8.65 7.22
N CYS A 51 -4.95 -9.14 7.14
CA CYS A 51 -3.84 -8.36 6.59
C CYS A 51 -2.80 -9.24 5.90
N ILE A 52 -2.02 -8.60 5.03
CA ILE A 52 -0.76 -9.11 4.50
C ILE A 52 0.35 -8.30 5.14
N ILE A 53 1.46 -8.95 5.50
CA ILE A 53 2.65 -8.29 6.06
C ILE A 53 3.86 -8.46 5.16
N GLY A 54 4.80 -7.53 5.27
CA GLY A 54 6.11 -7.64 4.62
C GLY A 54 7.04 -8.62 5.34
N ASP A 55 8.11 -9.01 4.64
CA ASP A 55 9.10 -9.97 5.14
C ASP A 55 9.77 -9.53 6.44
N TYR A 56 10.08 -8.23 6.58
CA TYR A 56 10.69 -7.70 7.79
C TYR A 56 9.86 -8.01 9.04
N LEU A 57 8.57 -7.66 9.04
CA LEU A 57 7.68 -7.93 10.16
C LEU A 57 7.52 -9.42 10.41
N ASN A 58 7.46 -10.24 9.36
CA ASN A 58 7.37 -11.70 9.49
C ASN A 58 8.57 -12.25 10.23
N ARG A 59 9.80 -11.84 9.89
CA ARG A 59 11.02 -12.31 10.52
C ARG A 59 11.18 -11.79 11.96
N VAL A 60 11.03 -10.47 12.13
CA VAL A 60 11.36 -9.81 13.40
C VAL A 60 10.29 -10.06 14.47
N ALA A 61 9.02 -10.07 14.10
CA ALA A 61 7.93 -10.17 15.05
C ALA A 61 7.36 -11.57 15.20
N PHE A 62 7.50 -12.43 14.18
CA PHE A 62 6.86 -13.75 14.15
C PHE A 62 7.86 -14.89 13.90
N GLY A 63 9.17 -14.60 13.85
CA GLY A 63 10.21 -15.61 13.61
C GLY A 63 10.02 -16.39 12.31
N GLY A 64 9.44 -15.76 11.28
CA GLY A 64 9.17 -16.37 9.97
C GLY A 64 7.83 -17.10 9.84
N ASN A 65 7.02 -17.17 10.90
CA ASN A 65 5.76 -17.93 10.96
C ASN A 65 4.55 -17.02 11.20
N GLY A 66 4.43 -15.94 10.44
CA GLY A 66 3.39 -14.91 10.64
C GLY A 66 2.00 -15.32 10.17
N VAL A 67 1.87 -16.18 9.15
CA VAL A 67 0.55 -16.57 8.62
C VAL A 67 -0.28 -17.28 9.70
N GLY A 68 -1.53 -16.83 9.85
CA GLY A 68 -2.45 -17.31 10.87
C GLY A 68 -2.32 -16.60 12.23
N GLN A 69 -1.22 -15.90 12.47
CA GLN A 69 -1.02 -15.07 13.67
C GLN A 69 -1.84 -13.78 13.62
N THR A 70 -1.84 -13.05 14.71
CA THR A 70 -2.63 -11.82 14.85
C THR A 70 -1.73 -10.66 15.26
N LEU A 71 -1.95 -9.51 14.65
CA LEU A 71 -1.38 -8.22 15.04
C LEU A 71 -2.49 -7.23 15.45
N LYS A 72 -2.12 -6.16 16.13
CA LYS A 72 -3.04 -5.08 16.51
C LYS A 72 -2.61 -3.76 15.87
N ILE A 73 -3.59 -3.04 15.35
CA ILE A 73 -3.45 -1.66 14.89
C ILE A 73 -4.46 -0.83 15.69
N GLY A 74 -3.97 0.01 16.58
CA GLY A 74 -4.81 0.67 17.57
C GLY A 74 -5.55 -0.36 18.45
N ALA A 75 -6.87 -0.26 18.52
CA ALA A 75 -7.73 -1.19 19.28
C ALA A 75 -8.11 -2.45 18.48
N ASN A 76 -7.84 -2.50 17.18
CA ASN A 76 -8.34 -3.54 16.29
C ASN A 76 -7.31 -4.65 16.08
N LYS A 77 -7.79 -5.90 16.03
CA LYS A 77 -6.98 -7.09 15.74
C LYS A 77 -7.14 -7.49 14.28
N PHE A 78 -6.04 -7.85 13.64
CA PHE A 78 -6.01 -8.33 12.26
C PHE A 78 -5.31 -9.68 12.19
N ARG A 79 -5.93 -10.62 11.49
CA ARG A 79 -5.33 -11.94 11.22
C ARG A 79 -4.44 -11.85 9.99
N ILE A 80 -3.21 -12.32 10.08
CA ILE A 80 -2.28 -12.38 8.96
C ILE A 80 -2.68 -13.53 8.05
N VAL A 81 -2.99 -13.24 6.80
CA VAL A 81 -3.38 -14.23 5.77
C VAL A 81 -2.30 -14.47 4.74
N GLY A 82 -1.33 -13.56 4.63
CA GLY A 82 -0.21 -13.69 3.72
C GLY A 82 1.02 -12.91 4.16
N VAL A 83 2.15 -13.31 3.63
CA VAL A 83 3.46 -12.68 3.82
C VAL A 83 4.06 -12.43 2.45
N LEU A 84 4.52 -11.21 2.20
CA LEU A 84 5.23 -10.86 0.97
C LEU A 84 6.67 -11.37 1.01
N ALA A 85 7.20 -11.72 -0.15
CA ALA A 85 8.62 -11.97 -0.31
C ALA A 85 9.43 -10.69 -0.06
N ALA A 86 10.68 -10.84 0.38
CA ALA A 86 11.57 -9.72 0.59
C ALA A 86 11.78 -8.95 -0.72
N LYS A 87 11.65 -7.63 -0.64
CA LYS A 87 11.89 -6.68 -1.74
C LYS A 87 13.24 -6.00 -1.63
N VAL A 88 13.77 -5.92 -0.40
CA VAL A 88 15.04 -5.26 -0.09
C VAL A 88 16.16 -6.30 -0.06
N SER A 89 17.25 -6.01 -0.76
CA SER A 89 18.38 -6.93 -0.93
C SER A 89 19.22 -7.11 0.35
N ASP A 90 19.23 -6.12 1.24
CA ASP A 90 19.98 -6.18 2.51
C ASP A 90 19.02 -6.41 3.69
N PRO A 91 19.07 -7.59 4.33
CA PRO A 91 18.18 -7.93 5.43
C PRO A 91 18.51 -7.24 6.76
N THR A 92 19.59 -6.47 6.88
CA THR A 92 20.07 -5.92 8.15
C THR A 92 19.50 -4.56 8.54
N MET A 93 18.98 -3.77 7.58
CA MET A 93 18.51 -2.39 7.80
C MET A 93 17.10 -2.18 7.25
N GLN A 94 16.09 -2.74 7.92
CA GLN A 94 14.77 -2.82 7.30
C GLN A 94 13.62 -2.16 8.07
N GLN A 95 13.87 -1.58 9.23
CA GLN A 95 12.84 -0.80 9.91
C GLN A 95 12.51 0.46 9.07
N GLY A 96 11.23 0.61 8.69
CA GLY A 96 10.77 1.68 7.82
C GLY A 96 11.06 1.46 6.32
N SER A 97 11.58 0.29 5.93
CA SER A 97 11.76 -0.09 4.51
C SER A 97 10.46 -0.56 3.87
N ASP A 98 10.51 -0.83 2.57
CA ASP A 98 9.37 -1.39 1.82
C ASP A 98 8.94 -2.78 2.33
N ASP A 99 9.81 -3.49 3.04
CA ASP A 99 9.48 -4.76 3.69
C ASP A 99 8.90 -4.61 5.10
N ASP A 100 8.94 -3.40 5.67
CA ASP A 100 8.26 -3.03 6.93
C ASP A 100 6.86 -2.48 6.62
N CYS A 101 5.98 -3.33 6.12
CA CYS A 101 4.67 -2.94 5.66
C CYS A 101 3.55 -3.88 6.14
N VAL A 102 2.35 -3.31 6.25
CA VAL A 102 1.08 -4.01 6.51
C VAL A 102 0.04 -3.51 5.53
N TYR A 103 -0.52 -4.41 4.74
CA TYR A 103 -1.62 -4.12 3.81
C TYR A 103 -2.91 -4.70 4.33
N LEU A 104 -3.94 -3.87 4.38
CA LEU A 104 -5.29 -4.17 4.89
C LEU A 104 -6.30 -3.97 3.77
N PRO A 105 -7.47 -4.61 3.81
CA PRO A 105 -8.59 -4.23 2.96
C PRO A 105 -8.93 -2.75 3.15
N TYR A 106 -8.94 -1.97 2.05
CA TYR A 106 -9.22 -0.53 2.14
C TYR A 106 -10.59 -0.24 2.76
N THR A 107 -11.60 -1.07 2.47
CA THR A 107 -12.94 -0.95 3.03
C THR A 107 -12.94 -1.08 4.55
N THR A 108 -12.14 -2.00 5.09
CA THR A 108 -11.95 -2.17 6.53
C THR A 108 -11.29 -0.93 7.15
N VAL A 109 -10.27 -0.37 6.48
CA VAL A 109 -9.61 0.87 6.93
C VAL A 109 -10.59 2.04 6.93
N MET A 110 -11.35 2.23 5.86
CA MET A 110 -12.37 3.29 5.76
C MET A 110 -13.39 3.18 6.91
N ARG A 111 -13.91 1.99 7.16
CA ARG A 111 -14.86 1.74 8.25
C ARG A 111 -14.27 2.06 9.62
N LEU A 112 -13.02 1.67 9.89
CA LEU A 112 -12.38 1.85 11.19
C LEU A 112 -11.91 3.28 11.44
N SER A 113 -11.58 4.02 10.39
CA SER A 113 -11.16 5.44 10.46
C SER A 113 -12.33 6.41 10.29
N SER A 114 -13.55 5.92 10.07
CA SER A 114 -14.73 6.73 9.72
C SER A 114 -14.50 7.63 8.49
N GLN A 115 -13.62 7.21 7.59
CA GLN A 115 -13.39 7.89 6.30
C GLN A 115 -14.44 7.45 5.27
N SER A 116 -14.94 8.40 4.51
CA SER A 116 -15.93 8.17 3.46
C SER A 116 -15.35 8.14 2.04
N SER A 117 -14.05 8.36 1.90
CA SER A 117 -13.40 8.47 0.59
C SER A 117 -12.06 7.74 0.52
N VAL A 118 -11.71 7.29 -0.66
CA VAL A 118 -10.39 6.75 -1.01
C VAL A 118 -9.46 7.91 -1.36
N ASN A 119 -8.24 7.90 -0.85
CA ASN A 119 -7.31 9.02 -1.00
C ASN A 119 -6.51 8.97 -2.31
N SER A 120 -6.33 7.78 -2.88
CA SER A 120 -5.58 7.61 -4.12
C SER A 120 -6.04 6.40 -4.92
N TYR A 121 -5.96 6.53 -6.23
CA TYR A 121 -6.14 5.44 -7.19
C TYR A 121 -4.83 5.27 -7.96
N THR A 122 -4.46 4.04 -8.26
CA THR A 122 -3.32 3.72 -9.11
C THR A 122 -3.80 2.88 -10.28
N ALA A 123 -3.48 3.30 -11.48
CA ALA A 123 -3.72 2.55 -12.71
C ALA A 123 -2.38 2.08 -13.30
N VAL A 124 -2.37 0.90 -13.89
CA VAL A 124 -1.22 0.38 -14.64
C VAL A 124 -1.60 0.31 -16.10
N MET A 125 -0.76 0.88 -16.94
CA MET A 125 -0.94 0.85 -18.40
C MET A 125 -0.15 -0.31 -19.00
N THR A 126 -0.69 -0.87 -20.07
CA THR A 126 -0.04 -1.93 -20.85
C THR A 126 0.98 -1.39 -21.84
N ASP A 127 0.89 -0.09 -22.20
CA ASP A 127 1.77 0.56 -23.16
C ASP A 127 2.07 2.01 -22.71
N GLU A 128 3.36 2.32 -22.53
CA GLU A 128 3.84 3.64 -22.08
C GLU A 128 3.57 4.74 -23.12
N ASN A 129 3.45 4.40 -24.40
CA ASN A 129 3.20 5.40 -25.46
C ASN A 129 1.84 6.10 -25.32
N PHE A 130 0.89 5.50 -24.61
CA PHE A 130 -0.43 6.07 -24.35
C PHE A 130 -0.56 6.80 -23.01
N ALA A 131 0.56 7.02 -22.31
CA ALA A 131 0.54 7.61 -20.97
C ALA A 131 -0.16 8.97 -20.91
N ASN A 132 0.12 9.85 -21.88
CA ASN A 132 -0.48 11.19 -21.94
C ASN A 132 -1.97 11.13 -22.30
N GLU A 133 -2.36 10.27 -23.22
CA GLU A 133 -3.75 10.09 -23.60
C GLU A 133 -4.57 9.50 -22.44
N ALA A 134 -4.03 8.48 -21.77
CA ALA A 134 -4.66 7.88 -20.59
C ALA A 134 -4.80 8.92 -19.47
N LYS A 135 -3.78 9.75 -19.22
CA LYS A 135 -3.83 10.82 -18.24
C LYS A 135 -4.96 11.80 -18.55
N THR A 136 -5.04 12.30 -19.78
CA THR A 136 -6.08 13.22 -20.21
C THR A 136 -7.48 12.63 -20.03
N THR A 137 -7.67 11.36 -20.43
CA THR A 137 -8.94 10.66 -20.26
C THR A 137 -9.34 10.54 -18.78
N ILE A 138 -8.39 10.20 -17.90
CA ILE A 138 -8.62 10.11 -16.45
C ILE A 138 -8.99 11.49 -15.87
N GLU A 139 -8.30 12.54 -16.29
CA GLU A 139 -8.58 13.91 -15.85
C GLU A 139 -9.98 14.37 -16.28
N GLU A 140 -10.38 14.12 -17.52
CA GLU A 140 -11.72 14.42 -18.03
C GLU A 140 -12.82 13.67 -17.26
N GLU A 141 -12.63 12.39 -16.99
CA GLU A 141 -13.57 11.57 -16.20
C GLU A 141 -13.67 12.07 -14.76
N LEU A 142 -12.53 12.36 -14.10
CA LEU A 142 -12.52 12.89 -12.74
C LEU A 142 -13.20 14.26 -12.67
N MET A 143 -12.96 15.13 -13.65
CA MET A 143 -13.63 16.42 -13.75
C MET A 143 -15.15 16.25 -13.89
N SER A 144 -15.61 15.29 -14.69
CA SER A 144 -17.04 15.02 -14.88
C SER A 144 -17.72 14.54 -13.58
N ILE A 145 -17.00 13.75 -12.76
CA ILE A 145 -17.50 13.18 -11.51
C ILE A 145 -17.43 14.19 -10.36
N LEU A 146 -16.28 14.83 -10.18
CA LEU A 146 -15.99 15.70 -9.03
C LEU A 146 -16.45 17.13 -9.24
N LYS A 147 -16.62 17.56 -10.49
CA LYS A 147 -17.03 18.91 -10.90
C LYS A 147 -16.16 20.03 -10.28
N THR A 148 -14.88 19.73 -10.06
CA THR A 148 -13.92 20.66 -9.48
C THR A 148 -12.51 20.39 -10.03
N GLU A 149 -11.81 21.46 -10.45
CA GLU A 149 -10.45 21.38 -10.97
C GLU A 149 -9.40 21.17 -9.87
N ASN A 150 -9.71 21.52 -8.63
CA ASN A 150 -8.75 21.51 -7.51
C ASN A 150 -8.94 20.34 -6.55
N GLY A 151 -9.78 19.36 -6.91
CA GLY A 151 -10.12 18.24 -6.03
C GLY A 151 -9.24 17.00 -6.18
N TYR A 152 -8.34 16.97 -7.16
CA TYR A 152 -7.52 15.79 -7.48
C TYR A 152 -6.22 16.19 -8.18
N TYR A 153 -5.26 15.25 -8.16
CA TYR A 153 -4.02 15.33 -8.93
C TYR A 153 -3.80 14.03 -9.67
N VAL A 154 -3.45 14.11 -10.96
CA VAL A 154 -3.10 12.94 -11.77
C VAL A 154 -1.63 13.05 -12.18
N TYR A 155 -0.83 12.05 -11.80
CA TYR A 155 0.60 11.98 -12.13
C TYR A 155 0.88 10.70 -12.90
N SER A 156 1.64 10.80 -13.97
CA SER A 156 2.25 9.63 -14.61
C SER A 156 3.63 9.34 -13.98
N ALA A 157 4.07 8.09 -14.05
CA ALA A 157 5.40 7.72 -13.55
C ALA A 157 6.53 8.45 -14.29
N SER A 158 6.36 8.73 -15.58
CA SER A 158 7.30 9.50 -16.39
C SER A 158 7.42 10.97 -15.94
N GLU A 159 6.31 11.65 -15.65
CA GLU A 159 6.32 13.02 -15.13
C GLU A 159 7.05 13.10 -13.78
N TRP A 160 6.80 12.13 -12.91
CA TRP A 160 7.47 12.07 -11.62
C TRP A 160 9.00 11.90 -11.77
N LEU A 161 9.45 11.05 -12.71
CA LEU A 161 10.86 10.87 -13.03
C LEU A 161 11.50 12.15 -13.62
N GLU A 162 10.78 12.88 -14.48
CA GLU A 162 11.26 14.15 -15.00
C GLU A 162 11.44 15.21 -13.90
N GLU A 163 10.49 15.32 -12.99
CA GLU A 163 10.55 16.23 -11.85
C GLU A 163 11.73 15.88 -10.93
N MET A 164 11.94 14.58 -10.64
CA MET A 164 13.09 14.12 -9.88
C MET A 164 14.42 14.44 -10.56
N ASN A 165 14.53 14.21 -11.87
CA ASN A 165 15.73 14.55 -12.64
C ASN A 165 16.01 16.05 -12.65
N LYS A 166 14.99 16.91 -12.73
CA LYS A 166 15.14 18.35 -12.59
C LYS A 166 15.68 18.73 -11.22
N MET A 167 15.17 18.14 -10.14
CA MET A 167 15.68 18.39 -8.77
C MET A 167 17.13 17.94 -8.61
N ILE A 168 17.50 16.77 -9.12
CA ILE A 168 18.87 16.25 -9.08
C ILE A 168 19.81 17.21 -9.83
N ASN A 169 19.43 17.68 -11.02
CA ASN A 169 20.25 18.59 -11.81
C ASN A 169 20.39 19.99 -11.16
N MET A 170 19.46 20.43 -10.32
CA MET A 170 19.60 21.66 -9.53
C MET A 170 20.57 21.55 -8.36
N VAL A 171 20.81 20.33 -7.86
CA VAL A 171 21.70 20.07 -6.70
C VAL A 171 23.15 19.86 -7.11
N ILE A 172 23.41 19.55 -8.39
CA ILE A 172 24.75 19.24 -8.92
C ILE A 172 25.48 20.50 -9.50
N VAL A 173 24.95 21.70 -9.28
CA VAL A 173 25.62 22.95 -9.70
C VAL A 173 26.45 23.55 -8.56
#